data_5ba1fa77b48900b506ae15256f852666
#
_entry.id   5ba1fa77b48900b506ae15256f852666
#
_cell.length_a   1.000
_cell.length_b   1.000
_cell.length_c   1.000
_cell.angle_alpha   90.00
_cell.angle_beta   90.00
_cell.angle_gamma   90.00
#
_symmetry.space_group_name_H-M   'P 1'
#
loop_
_entity.id
_entity.type
_entity.pdbx_description
1 polymer ?
#
loop_
_entity_poly.entity_id
_entity_poly.type
_entity_poly.pdbx_seq_one_letter_code
_entity_poly.pdbx_strand_id
1 'polypeptide(L)'
;MPVSRPLSIILLTGLLAVPALAADPPYNACLNKAEQRAAVADKKAIPLARAIKSRREHGHHADLVRARLCRHGDGLVYVLTLLGRSGRVIRETVDAANGEVINGH
;
A
#
# COMPACT_ATOMS: atom_id res chain seq x y z
N MET A 1 -44.37 -1.76 44.09
CA MET A 1 -44.10 -1.76 43.61
C MET A 1 -43.37 -1.83 42.75
N PRO A 2 -43.11 -1.96 42.36
CA PRO A 2 -42.51 -2.05 41.64
C PRO A 2 -41.99 -1.88 40.62
N VAL A 3 -41.80 -1.79 40.08
CA VAL A 3 -41.37 -1.57 39.22
C VAL A 3 -40.75 -1.87 38.26
N SER A 4 -40.46 -1.94 37.73
CA SER A 4 -39.96 -2.16 36.84
C SER A 4 -39.61 -1.90 35.75
N ARG A 5 -39.33 -1.79 35.27
CA ARG A 5 -38.98 -1.52 34.25
C ARG A 5 -38.33 -1.92 33.21
N PRO A 6 -38.22 -1.91 32.60
CA PRO A 6 -37.73 -2.27 31.66
C PRO A 6 -36.93 -2.02 30.80
N LEU A 7 -36.59 -2.03 30.34
CA LEU A 7 -35.90 -1.84 29.57
C LEU A 7 -35.54 -1.83 28.37
N SER A 8 -35.48 -1.75 27.90
CA SER A 8 -35.30 -1.59 26.88
C SER A 8 -34.44 -1.81 26.06
N ILE A 9 -34.09 -1.92 25.59
CA ILE A 9 -33.31 -2.13 24.87
C ILE A 9 -32.92 -1.91 23.68
N ILE A 10 -32.64 -1.70 23.18
CA ILE A 10 -32.26 -1.42 22.14
C ILE A 10 -31.54 -1.88 21.22
N LEU A 11 -31.20 -2.00 20.71
CA LEU A 11 -30.60 -2.38 19.85
C LEU A 11 -30.04 -1.91 18.84
N LEU A 12 -29.69 -1.83 18.40
CA LEU A 12 -29.17 -1.38 17.48
C LEU A 12 -28.62 -1.84 16.50
N THR A 13 -28.42 -1.98 16.00
CA THR A 13 -28.01 -2.39 15.12
C THR A 13 -27.30 -1.93 14.17
N GLY A 14 -26.87 -1.85 13.67
CA GLY A 14 -26.29 -1.45 12.93
C GLY A 14 -25.57 -1.69 12.01
N LEU A 15 -25.25 -1.78 11.46
CA LEU A 15 -24.68 -1.98 10.61
C LEU A 15 -23.97 -1.79 9.70
N LEU A 16 -23.64 -1.77 9.18
CA LEU A 16 -23.10 -1.55 8.39
C LEU A 16 -22.36 -1.85 7.45
N ALA A 17 -22.01 -2.00 6.86
CA ALA A 17 -21.57 -2.33 5.99
C ALA A 17 -20.68 -1.90 5.19
N VAL A 18 -20.10 -1.91 4.90
CA VAL A 18 -19.24 -1.60 4.22
C VAL A 18 -18.79 -2.01 3.09
N PRO A 19 -18.48 -1.78 2.32
CA PRO A 19 -18.14 -2.05 1.22
C PRO A 19 -16.98 -2.20 0.73
N ALA A 20 -16.61 -2.63 0.51
CA ALA A 20 -15.55 -2.95 0.12
C ALA A 20 -15.01 -2.58 -0.96
N LEU A 21 -14.85 -2.35 -1.43
CA LEU A 21 -14.39 -2.03 -2.39
C LEU A 21 -13.39 -2.32 -2.94
N ALA A 22 -12.93 -2.38 -3.08
CA ALA A 22 -12.07 -2.55 -3.65
C ALA A 22 -11.05 -2.77 -4.20
N ALA A 23 -10.85 -3.17 -4.52
CA ALA A 23 -9.94 -3.29 -5.26
C ALA A 23 -8.62 -3.22 -5.12
N ASP A 24 -8.18 -3.17 -4.36
CA ASP A 24 -6.97 -3.09 -4.30
C ASP A 24 -6.24 -4.16 -4.22
N PRO A 25 -5.27 -4.21 -4.45
CA PRO A 25 -4.47 -5.23 -4.43
C PRO A 25 -4.24 -5.80 -3.24
N PRO A 26 -3.57 -6.76 -3.19
CA PRO A 26 -3.30 -7.48 -2.10
C PRO A 26 -2.52 -6.76 -1.09
N TYR A 27 -2.35 -5.54 -1.13
CA TYR A 27 -1.55 -4.88 -0.17
C TYR A 27 -2.44 -4.42 0.94
N ASN A 28 -2.06 -4.72 2.17
CA ASN A 28 -2.83 -4.37 3.19
C ASN A 28 -2.92 -2.96 3.33
N ALA A 29 -2.07 -2.23 3.58
CA ALA A 29 -2.20 -0.84 3.81
C ALA A 29 -0.99 -0.15 3.31
N CYS A 30 -1.17 0.99 2.69
CA CYS A 30 -0.06 1.80 2.26
C CYS A 30 0.20 2.86 3.29
N LEU A 31 1.45 3.17 3.49
CA LEU A 31 1.87 4.08 4.53
C LEU A 31 1.66 5.52 4.11
N ASN A 32 1.36 6.37 5.07
CA ASN A 32 1.28 7.79 4.79
C ASN A 32 2.69 8.36 4.78
N LYS A 33 2.83 9.64 4.51
CA LYS A 33 4.15 10.22 4.38
C LYS A 33 4.99 10.13 5.62
N ALA A 34 4.41 10.35 6.76
CA ALA A 34 5.17 10.28 8.00
C ALA A 34 5.64 8.86 8.26
N GLU A 35 4.76 7.90 8.00
CA GLU A 35 5.12 6.50 8.17
C GLU A 35 6.20 6.06 7.19
N GLN A 36 6.15 6.59 5.97
CA GLN A 36 7.18 6.28 5.00
C GLN A 36 8.53 6.80 5.45
N ARG A 37 8.57 8.00 5.96
CA ARG A 37 9.82 8.56 6.43
C ARG A 37 10.37 7.76 7.60
N ALA A 38 9.49 7.36 8.49
CA ALA A 38 9.92 6.56 9.63
C ALA A 38 10.46 5.21 9.17
N ALA A 39 9.82 4.60 8.20
CA ALA A 39 10.27 3.30 7.71
C ALA A 39 11.65 3.40 7.08
N VAL A 40 11.90 4.46 6.35
CA VAL A 40 13.21 4.65 5.74
C VAL A 40 14.25 4.96 6.80
N ALA A 41 13.89 5.80 7.77
CA ALA A 41 14.82 6.14 8.86
C ALA A 41 15.18 4.92 9.68
N ASP A 42 14.22 4.02 9.88
CA ASP A 42 14.44 2.81 10.65
C ASP A 42 15.02 1.68 9.82
N LYS A 43 15.36 1.97 8.58
CA LYS A 43 15.95 1.01 7.69
C LYS A 43 15.06 -0.19 7.37
N LYS A 44 13.77 0.01 7.45
CA LYS A 44 12.82 -1.01 7.03
C LYS A 44 12.53 -0.90 5.55
N ALA A 45 12.90 0.21 4.95
CA ALA A 45 12.76 0.41 3.52
C ALA A 45 13.93 1.26 3.03
N ILE A 46 14.40 0.97 1.84
CA ILE A 46 15.41 1.83 1.23
C ILE A 46 14.71 3.06 0.70
N PRO A 47 15.42 4.17 0.52
CA PRO A 47 14.81 5.35 -0.06
C PRO A 47 14.27 5.06 -1.46
N LEU A 48 13.19 5.69 -1.81
CA LEU A 48 12.58 5.48 -3.11
C LEU A 48 13.58 5.74 -4.24
N ALA A 49 14.38 6.76 -4.11
CA ALA A 49 15.36 7.08 -5.15
C ALA A 49 16.29 5.91 -5.41
N ARG A 50 16.63 5.17 -4.36
CA ARG A 50 17.50 4.05 -4.52
C ARG A 50 16.80 2.90 -5.18
N ALA A 51 15.52 2.70 -4.86
CA ALA A 51 14.75 1.67 -5.50
C ALA A 51 14.63 1.95 -7.00
N ILE A 52 14.41 3.21 -7.36
CA ILE A 52 14.31 3.58 -8.76
C ILE A 52 15.63 3.37 -9.47
N LYS A 53 16.72 3.73 -8.82
CA LYS A 53 18.03 3.54 -9.42
C LYS A 53 18.30 2.06 -9.66
N SER A 54 17.95 1.22 -8.71
CA SER A 54 18.17 -0.20 -8.82
C SER A 54 17.42 -0.78 -10.02
N ARG A 55 16.16 -0.39 -10.20
CA ARG A 55 15.41 -0.93 -11.31
C ARG A 55 15.96 -0.43 -12.64
N ARG A 56 16.49 0.76 -12.69
CA ARG A 56 17.10 1.25 -13.92
C ARG A 56 18.37 0.49 -14.27
N GLU A 57 19.13 0.16 -13.27
CA GLU A 57 20.35 -0.60 -13.48
C GLU A 57 20.04 -2.01 -14.00
N HIS A 58 18.84 -2.48 -13.77
CA HIS A 58 18.42 -3.79 -14.25
C HIS A 58 17.59 -3.68 -15.54
N GLY A 59 17.64 -2.56 -16.20
CA GLY A 59 17.00 -2.44 -17.50
C GLY A 59 15.57 -1.97 -17.51
N HIS A 60 15.04 -1.54 -16.39
CA HIS A 60 13.66 -1.09 -16.33
C HIS A 60 13.62 0.43 -16.45
N HIS A 61 13.21 0.92 -17.59
CA HIS A 61 13.35 2.33 -17.90
C HIS A 61 12.08 3.15 -18.07
N ALA A 62 10.96 2.66 -17.66
CA ALA A 62 9.74 3.44 -17.78
C ALA A 62 9.75 4.60 -16.78
N ASP A 63 8.98 5.63 -17.08
CA ASP A 63 8.95 6.82 -16.23
C ASP A 63 8.05 6.61 -15.03
N LEU A 64 8.53 7.03 -13.88
CA LEU A 64 7.74 6.91 -12.67
C LEU A 64 6.67 7.98 -12.61
N VAL A 65 5.43 7.56 -12.43
CA VAL A 65 4.32 8.48 -12.30
C VAL A 65 3.87 8.55 -10.85
N ARG A 66 3.96 7.45 -10.14
CA ARG A 66 3.47 7.39 -8.78
C ARG A 66 4.14 6.26 -8.03
N ALA A 67 4.38 6.46 -6.76
CA ALA A 67 4.96 5.43 -5.92
C ALA A 67 4.25 5.42 -4.58
N ARG A 68 4.03 4.25 -4.04
CA ARG A 68 3.45 4.11 -2.72
C ARG A 68 4.24 3.04 -1.98
N LEU A 69 4.46 3.25 -0.70
CA LEU A 69 5.11 2.26 0.14
C LEU A 69 4.03 1.54 0.92
N CYS A 70 3.91 0.27 0.74
CA CYS A 70 2.78 -0.48 1.30
C CYS A 70 3.26 -1.73 2.03
N ARG A 71 2.45 -2.22 2.92
CA ARG A 71 2.76 -3.45 3.64
C ARG A 71 2.44 -4.64 2.76
N HIS A 72 3.29 -5.62 2.84
CA HIS A 72 3.09 -6.84 2.08
C HIS A 72 3.71 -7.98 2.89
N GLY A 73 2.88 -8.82 3.44
CA GLY A 73 3.37 -9.86 4.34
C GLY A 73 4.02 -9.22 5.53
N ASP A 74 5.21 -9.66 5.84
CA ASP A 74 5.92 -9.10 6.97
C ASP A 74 6.79 -7.93 6.59
N GLY A 75 6.84 -7.57 5.35
CA GLY A 75 7.73 -6.53 4.90
C GLY A 75 7.01 -5.40 4.22
N LEU A 76 7.79 -4.62 3.51
CA LEU A 76 7.27 -3.48 2.78
C LEU A 76 7.64 -3.60 1.32
N VAL A 77 6.79 -3.07 0.46
CA VAL A 77 7.08 -3.01 -0.96
C VAL A 77 6.75 -1.62 -1.48
N TYR A 78 7.45 -1.22 -2.52
CA TYR A 78 7.05 -0.03 -3.26
C TYR A 78 6.15 -0.49 -4.42
N VAL A 79 4.99 0.09 -4.50
CA VAL A 79 4.08 -0.15 -5.60
C VAL A 79 4.23 1.04 -6.54
N LEU A 80 4.76 0.78 -7.70
CA LEU A 80 5.09 1.82 -8.67
C LEU A 80 4.12 1.83 -9.81
N THR A 81 3.69 3.00 -10.21
CA THR A 81 2.93 3.19 -11.42
C THR A 81 3.86 3.89 -12.38
N LEU A 82 4.05 3.30 -13.52
CA LEU A 82 5.03 3.75 -14.48
C LEU A 82 4.37 3.98 -15.82
N LEU A 83 4.96 4.88 -16.58
CA LEU A 83 4.47 5.13 -17.93
C LEU A 83 5.50 4.62 -18.91
N GLY A 84 5.12 3.63 -19.66
CA GLY A 84 6.01 3.06 -20.65
C GLY A 84 5.97 3.86 -21.93
N ARG A 85 6.76 3.43 -22.96
CA ARG A 85 6.82 4.07 -24.17
C ARG A 85 5.53 3.94 -24.78
N SER A 86 4.98 4.43 -25.49
CA SER A 86 3.69 4.30 -26.12
C SER A 86 2.53 4.62 -25.19
N GLY A 87 2.81 5.17 -24.05
CA GLY A 87 1.74 5.59 -23.15
C GLY A 87 1.10 4.50 -22.34
N ARG A 88 1.71 3.32 -22.30
CA ARG A 88 1.14 2.25 -21.52
C ARG A 88 1.41 2.44 -20.07
N VAL A 89 0.43 2.20 -19.23
CA VAL A 89 0.59 2.27 -17.79
C VAL A 89 1.03 0.90 -17.31
N ILE A 90 2.12 0.88 -16.56
CA ILE A 90 2.71 -0.35 -16.04
C ILE A 90 2.71 -0.26 -14.53
N ARG A 91 2.37 -1.36 -13.88
CA ARG A 91 2.47 -1.42 -12.45
C ARG A 91 3.54 -2.40 -12.07
N GLU A 92 4.41 -2.01 -11.17
CA GLU A 92 5.45 -2.90 -10.66
C GLU A 92 5.46 -2.88 -9.15
N THR A 93 5.79 -4.00 -8.58
CA THR A 93 5.99 -4.12 -7.15
C THR A 93 7.46 -4.40 -6.92
N VAL A 94 8.06 -3.59 -6.07
CA VAL A 94 9.49 -3.66 -5.80
C VAL A 94 9.69 -3.90 -4.31
N ASP A 95 10.55 -4.83 -3.97
CA ASP A 95 10.84 -5.10 -2.58
C ASP A 95 11.51 -3.87 -1.97
N ALA A 96 10.93 -3.33 -0.92
CA ALA A 96 11.47 -2.12 -0.32
C ALA A 96 12.73 -2.36 0.50
N ALA A 97 13.07 -3.60 0.75
CA ALA A 97 14.28 -3.89 1.49
C ALA A 97 15.52 -3.80 0.60
N ASN A 98 15.38 -4.13 -0.66
CA ASN A 98 16.56 -4.19 -1.52
C ASN A 98 16.37 -3.64 -2.93
N GLY A 99 15.18 -3.26 -3.30
CA GLY A 99 14.95 -2.70 -4.62
C GLY A 99 14.72 -3.70 -5.73
N GLU A 100 14.55 -4.95 -5.40
CA GLU A 100 14.33 -5.94 -6.45
C GLU A 100 12.91 -5.93 -6.94
N VAL A 101 12.72 -6.03 -8.22
CA VAL A 101 11.38 -6.10 -8.79
C VAL A 101 10.80 -7.47 -8.49
N ILE A 102 9.69 -7.49 -7.78
CA ILE A 102 9.02 -8.72 -7.43
C ILE A 102 8.02 -9.08 -8.49
N ASN A 103 7.31 -8.12 -8.98
CA ASN A 103 6.23 -8.37 -9.89
C ASN A 103 6.06 -7.15 -10.77
N GLY A 104 5.93 -7.32 -12.04
CA GLY A 104 5.77 -6.23 -12.96
C GLY A 104 4.93 -6.61 -14.15
N HIS A 105 4.08 -5.67 -14.58
CA HIS A 105 3.27 -5.93 -15.75
C HIS A 105 3.32 -4.78 -16.71
#